data_ec3d189b8cf0df3b56a8b2aa7299e76f
#
_entry.id   ec3d189b8cf0df3b56a8b2aa7299e76f
#
_cell.length_a   1.000
_cell.length_b   1.000
_cell.length_c   1.000
_cell.angle_alpha   90.00
_cell.angle_beta   90.00
_cell.angle_gamma   90.00
#
_symmetry.space_group_name_H-M   'P 1'
#
loop_
_entity.id
_entity.type
_entity.pdbx_description
1 polymer ?
#
loop_
_entity_poly.entity_id
_entity_poly.type
_entity_poly.pdbx_seq_one_letter_code
_entity_poly.pdbx_strand_id
1 'polypeptide(L)'
;TDNFLTQKILLGDSGDNVPGVRGLGSKTMLKLFPELGSENEISLDQILEKCKAGDKKLHESIVNYEYQLRINKRLMDLREPNIPDEAKEEVDFLILHPNKELNSQQFINLYNEDNLGNSIANLPNWLFKHFNQIAKYK
;
A
#
# COMPACT_ATOMS: atom_id res chain seq x y z
N THR A 1 -4.02 -10.30 -11.28
CA THR A 1 -2.95 -11.15 -11.82
C THR A 1 -1.84 -11.21 -10.80
N ASP A 2 -1.19 -12.36 -10.67
CA ASP A 2 -0.13 -12.61 -9.68
C ASP A 2 1.09 -11.68 -9.88
N ASN A 3 1.21 -11.09 -11.07
CA ASN A 3 2.28 -10.15 -11.43
C ASN A 3 1.97 -8.67 -11.14
N PHE A 4 0.82 -8.37 -10.50
CA PHE A 4 0.43 -6.98 -10.25
C PHE A 4 1.48 -6.20 -9.43
N LEU A 5 2.03 -6.83 -8.39
CA LEU A 5 3.07 -6.20 -7.57
C LEU A 5 4.32 -5.88 -8.39
N THR A 6 4.85 -6.84 -9.16
CA THR A 6 6.03 -6.63 -10.01
C THR A 6 5.80 -5.55 -11.07
N GLN A 7 4.61 -5.50 -11.67
CA GLN A 7 4.22 -4.42 -12.58
C GLN A 7 4.24 -3.06 -11.87
N LYS A 8 3.63 -2.95 -10.68
CA LYS A 8 3.61 -1.71 -9.89
C LYS A 8 5.02 -1.27 -9.49
N ILE A 9 5.89 -2.19 -9.08
CA ILE A 9 7.28 -1.89 -8.75
C ILE A 9 8.00 -1.22 -9.93
N LEU A 10 7.82 -1.77 -11.15
CA LEU A 10 8.47 -1.27 -12.37
C LEU A 10 7.89 0.08 -12.84
N LEU A 11 6.58 0.23 -12.78
CA LEU A 11 5.86 1.42 -13.27
C LEU A 11 5.83 2.56 -12.26
N GLY A 12 6.01 2.25 -10.97
CA GLY A 12 5.79 3.19 -9.87
C GLY A 12 4.31 3.46 -9.60
N ASP A 13 4.07 4.40 -8.70
CA ASP A 13 2.74 4.90 -8.36
C ASP A 13 2.77 6.43 -8.21
N SER A 14 2.20 7.12 -9.18
CA SER A 14 2.18 8.59 -9.18
C SER A 14 1.27 9.18 -8.09
N GLY A 15 0.24 8.42 -7.65
CA GLY A 15 -0.64 8.85 -6.56
C GLY A 15 0.10 8.93 -5.23
N ASP A 16 1.03 8.00 -5.00
CA ASP A 16 1.84 7.91 -3.79
C ASP A 16 3.25 8.50 -3.97
N ASN A 17 3.49 9.20 -5.08
CA ASN A 17 4.79 9.78 -5.40
C ASN A 17 5.94 8.75 -5.44
N VAL A 18 5.65 7.51 -5.82
CA VAL A 18 6.64 6.44 -5.98
C VAL A 18 7.08 6.39 -7.44
N PRO A 19 8.35 6.72 -7.75
CA PRO A 19 8.81 6.80 -9.14
C PRO A 19 9.03 5.41 -9.75
N GLY A 20 8.60 5.24 -11.01
CA GLY A 20 8.91 4.08 -11.83
C GLY A 20 10.10 4.29 -12.76
N VAL A 21 10.46 3.26 -13.53
CA VAL A 21 11.54 3.33 -14.52
C VAL A 21 11.17 4.32 -15.63
N ARG A 22 12.01 5.31 -15.84
CA ARG A 22 11.78 6.34 -16.85
C ARG A 22 11.66 5.74 -18.25
N GLY A 23 10.59 6.07 -18.96
CA GLY A 23 10.33 5.59 -20.32
C GLY A 23 9.70 4.19 -20.38
N LEU A 24 9.42 3.57 -19.24
CA LEU A 24 8.75 2.28 -19.15
C LEU A 24 7.27 2.49 -18.82
N GLY A 25 6.41 2.60 -19.83
CA GLY A 25 4.95 2.58 -19.63
C GLY A 25 4.40 1.16 -19.72
N SER A 26 3.14 0.96 -19.28
CA SER A 26 2.49 -0.37 -19.22
C SER A 26 2.55 -1.15 -20.53
N LYS A 27 2.30 -0.49 -21.67
CA LYS A 27 2.38 -1.14 -23.00
C LYS A 27 3.81 -1.58 -23.34
N THR A 28 4.80 -0.75 -23.03
CA THR A 28 6.21 -1.03 -23.28
C THR A 28 6.71 -2.15 -22.37
N MET A 29 6.29 -2.13 -21.11
CA MET A 29 6.60 -3.16 -20.12
C MET A 29 6.10 -4.54 -20.58
N LEU A 30 4.82 -4.66 -20.97
CA LEU A 30 4.23 -5.92 -21.44
C LEU A 30 4.83 -6.38 -22.78
N LYS A 31 5.29 -5.45 -23.63
CA LYS A 31 6.04 -5.78 -24.84
C LYS A 31 7.46 -6.30 -24.52
N LEU A 32 8.09 -5.78 -23.47
CA LEU A 32 9.44 -6.16 -23.06
C LEU A 32 9.44 -7.47 -22.27
N PHE A 33 8.41 -7.65 -21.44
CA PHE A 33 8.19 -8.80 -20.55
C PHE A 33 6.75 -9.31 -20.71
N PRO A 34 6.43 -10.03 -21.79
CA PRO A 34 5.06 -10.55 -22.03
C PRO A 34 4.54 -11.45 -20.90
N GLU A 35 5.44 -12.12 -20.20
CA GLU A 35 5.15 -12.99 -19.07
C GLU A 35 4.51 -12.24 -17.87
N LEU A 36 4.74 -10.93 -17.74
CA LEU A 36 4.05 -10.13 -16.71
C LEU A 36 2.53 -10.02 -16.95
N GLY A 37 2.06 -10.37 -18.15
CA GLY A 37 0.64 -10.48 -18.48
C GLY A 37 0.07 -11.89 -18.28
N SER A 38 0.90 -12.89 -17.91
CA SER A 38 0.48 -14.27 -17.68
C SER A 38 0.06 -14.52 -16.24
N GLU A 39 -0.43 -15.76 -15.97
CA GLU A 39 -0.79 -16.20 -14.61
C GLU A 39 0.42 -16.67 -13.79
N ASN A 40 1.57 -16.92 -14.44
CA ASN A 40 2.78 -17.34 -13.75
C ASN A 40 3.42 -16.12 -13.07
N GLU A 41 3.64 -16.20 -11.76
CA GLU A 41 4.30 -15.15 -10.99
C GLU A 41 5.76 -15.02 -11.42
N ILE A 42 6.17 -13.77 -11.68
CA ILE A 42 7.54 -13.42 -12.01
C ILE A 42 8.03 -12.36 -11.02
N SER A 43 9.09 -12.69 -10.32
CA SER A 43 9.69 -11.81 -9.33
C SER A 43 10.48 -10.68 -9.94
N LEU A 44 10.70 -9.61 -9.16
CA LEU A 44 11.61 -8.52 -9.55
C LEU A 44 13.01 -9.04 -9.88
N ASP A 45 13.52 -10.02 -9.12
CA ASP A 45 14.86 -10.57 -9.33
C ASP A 45 14.99 -11.29 -10.69
N GLN A 46 13.95 -12.03 -11.09
CA GLN A 46 13.91 -12.66 -12.41
C GLN A 46 13.86 -11.62 -13.54
N ILE A 47 13.14 -10.51 -13.36
CA ILE A 47 13.15 -9.40 -14.31
C ILE A 47 14.55 -8.78 -14.42
N LEU A 48 15.20 -8.53 -13.28
CA LEU A 48 16.55 -7.96 -13.26
C LEU A 48 17.58 -8.87 -13.94
N GLU A 49 17.54 -10.19 -13.70
CA GLU A 49 18.42 -11.15 -14.37
C GLU A 49 18.19 -11.17 -15.90
N LYS A 50 16.94 -11.12 -16.35
CA LYS A 50 16.63 -10.97 -17.78
C LYS A 50 17.19 -9.68 -18.38
N CYS A 51 17.10 -8.58 -17.62
CA CYS A 51 17.65 -7.30 -18.07
C CYS A 51 19.17 -7.30 -18.12
N LYS A 52 19.86 -7.94 -17.16
CA LYS A 52 21.32 -8.09 -17.18
C LYS A 52 21.83 -8.89 -18.38
N ALA A 53 21.04 -9.88 -18.84
CA ALA A 53 21.33 -10.67 -20.05
C ALA A 53 20.89 -10.00 -21.36
N GLY A 54 20.12 -8.92 -21.28
CA GLY A 54 19.52 -8.24 -22.44
C GLY A 54 20.38 -7.09 -22.96
N ASP A 55 20.20 -6.75 -24.22
CA ASP A 55 20.97 -5.72 -24.97
C ASP A 55 20.22 -4.42 -25.23
N LYS A 56 18.94 -4.33 -24.79
CA LYS A 56 18.12 -3.15 -25.06
C LYS A 56 18.45 -2.02 -24.06
N LYS A 57 18.37 -0.79 -24.53
CA LYS A 57 18.57 0.41 -23.70
C LYS A 57 17.65 0.44 -22.47
N LEU A 58 16.41 -0.08 -22.59
CA LEU A 58 15.50 -0.19 -21.46
C LEU A 58 15.94 -1.24 -20.44
N HIS A 59 16.59 -2.34 -20.88
CA HIS A 59 17.17 -3.32 -19.95
C HIS A 59 18.24 -2.65 -19.08
N GLU A 60 19.16 -1.91 -19.71
CA GLU A 60 20.18 -1.14 -18.98
C GLU A 60 19.53 -0.12 -18.02
N SER A 61 18.49 0.60 -18.47
CA SER A 61 17.78 1.55 -17.60
C SER A 61 17.14 0.88 -16.39
N ILE A 62 16.60 -0.33 -16.53
CA ILE A 62 15.98 -1.09 -15.43
C ILE A 62 17.08 -1.55 -14.46
N VAL A 63 18.21 -2.06 -14.96
CA VAL A 63 19.34 -2.50 -14.12
C VAL A 63 19.92 -1.30 -13.34
N ASN A 64 20.14 -0.18 -14.00
CA ASN A 64 20.66 1.03 -13.35
C ASN A 64 19.69 1.61 -12.31
N TYR A 65 18.40 1.25 -12.39
CA TYR A 65 17.34 1.68 -11.47
C TYR A 65 17.08 0.64 -10.37
N GLU A 66 17.84 -0.45 -10.28
CA GLU A 66 17.63 -1.57 -9.34
C GLU A 66 17.47 -1.10 -7.89
N TYR A 67 18.29 -0.17 -7.42
CA TYR A 67 18.19 0.36 -6.05
C TYR A 67 16.80 0.94 -5.76
N GLN A 68 16.29 1.79 -6.66
CA GLN A 68 14.95 2.36 -6.51
C GLN A 68 13.85 1.29 -6.60
N LEU A 69 13.98 0.31 -7.50
CA LEU A 69 13.01 -0.79 -7.61
C LEU A 69 12.92 -1.64 -6.34
N ARG A 70 14.04 -1.82 -5.63
CA ARG A 70 14.02 -2.49 -4.34
C ARG A 70 13.35 -1.66 -3.25
N ILE A 71 13.49 -0.34 -3.27
CA ILE A 71 12.71 0.56 -2.41
C ILE A 71 11.22 0.44 -2.75
N ASN A 72 10.86 0.50 -4.04
CA ASN A 72 9.47 0.36 -4.48
C ASN A 72 8.85 -0.96 -4.01
N LYS A 73 9.61 -2.07 -4.12
CA LYS A 73 9.17 -3.38 -3.60
C LYS A 73 8.87 -3.30 -2.10
N ARG A 74 9.79 -2.73 -1.32
CA ARG A 74 9.62 -2.61 0.13
C ARG A 74 8.42 -1.76 0.53
N LEU A 75 8.10 -0.72 -0.25
CA LEU A 75 6.96 0.17 -0.02
C LEU A 75 5.62 -0.46 -0.44
N MET A 76 5.62 -1.30 -1.49
CA MET A 76 4.41 -1.80 -2.13
C MET A 76 4.06 -3.25 -1.75
N ASP A 77 4.99 -4.03 -1.20
CA ASP A 77 4.73 -5.41 -0.80
C ASP A 77 4.10 -5.43 0.60
N LEU A 78 2.77 -5.50 0.62
CA LEU A 78 1.99 -5.53 1.86
C LEU A 78 2.07 -6.87 2.61
N ARG A 79 2.71 -7.89 2.03
CA ARG A 79 2.97 -9.19 2.70
C ARG A 79 4.06 -9.07 3.76
N GLU A 80 4.96 -8.09 3.58
CA GLU A 80 6.06 -7.79 4.51
C GLU A 80 6.02 -6.30 4.91
N PRO A 81 4.97 -5.85 5.62
CA PRO A 81 4.84 -4.45 5.99
C PRO A 81 5.96 -4.05 6.97
N ASN A 82 6.54 -2.88 6.73
CA ASN A 82 7.59 -2.33 7.60
C ASN A 82 6.95 -1.66 8.84
N ILE A 83 6.32 -2.48 9.70
CA ILE A 83 5.69 -2.04 10.94
C ILE A 83 6.62 -2.43 12.10
N PRO A 84 7.00 -1.49 12.99
CA PRO A 84 7.78 -1.80 14.19
C PRO A 84 7.09 -2.86 15.05
N ASP A 85 7.87 -3.72 15.70
CA ASP A 85 7.30 -4.82 16.50
C ASP A 85 6.47 -4.30 17.67
N GLU A 86 6.86 -3.18 18.29
CA GLU A 86 6.09 -2.50 19.33
C GLU A 86 4.69 -2.09 18.84
N ALA A 87 4.59 -1.61 17.60
CA ALA A 87 3.28 -1.24 17.01
C ALA A 87 2.43 -2.48 16.70
N LYS A 88 3.05 -3.62 16.33
CA LYS A 88 2.32 -4.90 16.15
C LYS A 88 1.78 -5.39 17.48
N GLU A 89 2.60 -5.35 18.54
CA GLU A 89 2.19 -5.75 19.90
C GLU A 89 1.05 -4.88 20.41
N GLU A 90 1.07 -3.57 20.15
CA GLU A 90 -0.01 -2.66 20.51
C GLU A 90 -1.32 -3.01 19.78
N VAL A 91 -1.24 -3.30 18.47
CA VAL A 91 -2.41 -3.73 17.68
C VAL A 91 -2.97 -5.06 18.20
N ASP A 92 -2.11 -6.04 18.47
CA ASP A 92 -2.52 -7.33 19.01
C ASP A 92 -3.17 -7.18 20.40
N PHE A 93 -2.60 -6.32 21.25
CA PHE A 93 -3.21 -5.98 22.54
C PHE A 93 -4.60 -5.37 22.37
N LEU A 94 -4.79 -4.40 21.46
CA LEU A 94 -6.08 -3.77 21.21
C LEU A 94 -7.11 -4.76 20.64
N ILE A 95 -6.68 -5.70 19.81
CA ILE A 95 -7.56 -6.76 19.27
C ILE A 95 -8.02 -7.70 20.39
N LEU A 96 -7.11 -8.10 21.29
CA LEU A 96 -7.41 -8.99 22.39
C LEU A 96 -8.19 -8.31 23.53
N HIS A 97 -8.03 -6.99 23.67
CA HIS A 97 -8.65 -6.17 24.71
C HIS A 97 -9.46 -5.02 24.10
N PRO A 98 -10.47 -5.30 23.26
CA PRO A 98 -11.22 -4.25 22.60
C PRO A 98 -11.93 -3.35 23.62
N ASN A 99 -11.77 -2.05 23.46
CA ASN A 99 -12.55 -1.10 24.26
C ASN A 99 -14.03 -1.21 23.83
N LYS A 100 -14.89 -1.66 24.74
CA LYS A 100 -16.31 -1.89 24.48
C LYS A 100 -17.17 -0.66 24.68
N GLU A 101 -16.58 0.44 25.14
CA GLU A 101 -17.32 1.66 25.44
C GLU A 101 -16.85 2.82 24.55
N LEU A 102 -17.82 3.45 23.91
CA LEU A 102 -17.56 4.65 23.14
C LEU A 102 -17.39 5.83 24.10
N ASN A 103 -16.21 6.44 24.13
CA ASN A 103 -15.98 7.73 24.72
C ASN A 103 -16.30 8.83 23.67
N SER A 104 -17.56 9.27 23.64
CA SER A 104 -18.02 10.28 22.68
C SER A 104 -17.26 11.59 22.78
N GLN A 105 -16.87 12.01 23.99
CA GLN A 105 -16.14 13.26 24.18
C GLN A 105 -14.71 13.15 23.64
N GLN A 106 -14.04 12.05 23.90
CA GLN A 106 -12.69 11.82 23.36
C GLN A 106 -12.72 11.75 21.83
N PHE A 107 -13.72 11.08 21.24
CA PHE A 107 -13.89 11.05 19.79
C PHE A 107 -14.07 12.46 19.19
N ILE A 108 -14.94 13.30 19.82
CA ILE A 108 -15.16 14.68 19.36
C ILE A 108 -13.88 15.51 19.46
N ASN A 109 -13.10 15.33 20.52
CA ASN A 109 -11.84 16.03 20.70
C ASN A 109 -10.85 15.67 19.58
N LEU A 110 -10.62 14.37 19.33
CA LEU A 110 -9.74 13.89 18.25
C LEU A 110 -10.23 14.36 16.86
N TYR A 111 -11.54 14.31 16.62
CA TYR A 111 -12.14 14.80 15.39
C TYR A 111 -11.84 16.29 15.14
N ASN A 112 -11.84 17.10 16.18
CA ASN A 112 -11.52 18.52 16.10
C ASN A 112 -10.00 18.75 15.96
N GLU A 113 -9.17 17.97 16.66
CA GLU A 113 -7.71 18.02 16.57
C GLU A 113 -7.22 17.69 15.15
N ASP A 114 -7.84 16.70 14.52
CA ASP A 114 -7.56 16.29 13.13
C ASP A 114 -8.10 17.30 12.09
N ASN A 115 -8.72 18.39 12.52
CA ASN A 115 -9.30 19.42 11.66
C ASN A 115 -10.27 18.90 10.61
N LEU A 116 -11.04 17.86 10.93
CA LEU A 116 -11.99 17.24 10.01
C LEU A 116 -13.24 18.13 9.74
N GLY A 117 -13.40 19.20 10.51
CA GLY A 117 -14.37 20.26 10.26
C GLY A 117 -15.82 19.75 10.20
N ASN A 118 -16.50 20.03 9.07
CA ASN A 118 -17.88 19.63 8.84
C ASN A 118 -18.00 18.34 8.00
N SER A 119 -16.98 17.52 7.94
CA SER A 119 -17.00 16.26 7.18
C SER A 119 -18.13 15.34 7.62
N ILE A 120 -18.51 15.40 8.90
CA ILE A 120 -19.73 14.75 9.42
C ILE A 120 -20.69 15.84 9.91
N ALA A 121 -21.82 15.99 9.20
CA ALA A 121 -22.86 16.90 9.62
C ALA A 121 -23.49 16.40 10.94
N ASN A 122 -23.60 17.28 11.95
CA ASN A 122 -24.17 16.94 13.26
C ASN A 122 -23.51 15.71 13.91
N LEU A 123 -22.20 15.85 14.18
CA LEU A 123 -21.35 14.80 14.75
C LEU A 123 -21.95 14.09 15.99
N PRO A 124 -22.56 14.78 16.99
CA PRO A 124 -23.17 14.11 18.14
C PRO A 124 -24.31 13.16 17.75
N ASN A 125 -25.18 13.56 16.81
CA ASN A 125 -26.27 12.73 16.34
C ASN A 125 -25.75 11.56 15.51
N TRP A 126 -24.70 11.77 14.71
CA TRP A 126 -24.04 10.72 13.95
C TRP A 126 -23.47 9.63 14.88
N LEU A 127 -22.73 10.03 15.93
CA LEU A 127 -22.21 9.12 16.95
C LEU A 127 -23.34 8.32 17.62
N PHE A 128 -24.38 9.01 18.08
CA PHE A 128 -25.54 8.35 18.69
C PHE A 128 -26.17 7.31 17.75
N LYS A 129 -26.42 7.68 16.51
CA LYS A 129 -27.10 6.82 15.53
C LYS A 129 -26.28 5.58 15.18
N HIS A 130 -24.98 5.72 15.01
CA HIS A 130 -24.14 4.63 14.51
C HIS A 130 -23.51 3.78 15.62
N PHE A 131 -23.10 4.36 16.72
CA PHE A 131 -22.41 3.63 17.78
C PHE A 131 -23.30 3.10 18.90
N ASN A 132 -24.45 3.72 19.18
CA ASN A 132 -25.40 3.16 20.15
C ASN A 132 -25.99 1.82 19.69
N GLN A 133 -25.99 1.55 18.39
CA GLN A 133 -26.44 0.24 17.90
C GLN A 133 -25.37 -0.84 18.16
N ILE A 134 -24.09 -0.50 18.07
CA ILE A 134 -22.98 -1.43 18.35
C ILE A 134 -22.95 -1.82 19.83
N ALA A 135 -23.24 -0.89 20.73
CA ALA A 135 -23.33 -1.15 22.17
C ALA A 135 -24.43 -2.15 22.57
N LYS A 136 -25.40 -2.44 21.68
CA LYS A 136 -26.46 -3.43 21.93
C LYS A 136 -26.03 -4.87 21.65
N TYR A 137 -24.92 -5.07 20.96
CA TYR A 137 -24.34 -6.41 20.68
C TYR A 137 -23.31 -6.77 21.76
N LYS A 138 -23.73 -6.67 23.05
CA LYS A 138 -22.94 -7.17 24.19
C LYS A 138 -23.17 -8.66 24.41
#